data_a97535a833aff0488c6eb2cf672991b2
#
_entry.id   a97535a833aff0488c6eb2cf672991b2
#
_cell.length_a   1.000
_cell.length_b   1.000
_cell.length_c   1.000
_cell.angle_alpha   90.00
_cell.angle_beta   90.00
_cell.angle_gamma   90.00
#
_symmetry.space_group_name_H-M   'P 1'
#
loop_
_entity.id
_entity.type
_entity.pdbx_description
1 polymer ?
#
loop_
_entity_poly.entity_id
_entity_poly.type
_entity_poly.pdbx_seq_one_letter_code
_entity_poly.pdbx_strand_id
1 'polypeptide(L)'
;VTEKNAGFKQYFGLTFLIGLGFFTMGLMDPLYDAQVPTFLNDLLERKSLVGLIMTLDNVFALLLIPIVSHLSDITKTRIGRRMPYILVTLPLSAVFFGAIPFTATSLAFIVSALFLLNLAKQSARGPVVALMPDIVPGQFRSEANGVINTMGGIAAIVGTIALNPLMDLSIVLPLIGNTLHKLPFVITGVLVIVATIILVLFVREREHVASSEKREPLIKSLKIVAKARDRSALWILVALFLWFLGYQGLSPFVTLYTMDAFGLTRGIAGLSMGMVAVAYAAFAIPSGYVAHKIGRKRTIRISLIGAAVDTLLIFFHGPLTAGLGHNVSLYSFWACLFVFGIFWGSIITNSFPMLWQMATYTNVGVYTGLYYFFSQTAAIVAPPIAGAIIDASGYRPLFLMAAACLLAAFFVMGIVKGGEPDSAASSLDTTTEEGE
;
A
#
# COMPACT_ATOMS: atom_id res chain seq x y z
N VAL A 1 3.13 40.93 -9.39
CA VAL A 1 4.40 41.11 -8.69
C VAL A 1 4.94 39.75 -8.27
N THR A 2 5.96 39.28 -9.00
CA THR A 2 7.08 38.39 -8.62
C THR A 2 6.84 37.22 -7.66
N GLU A 3 6.26 36.11 -8.19
CA GLU A 3 6.33 34.77 -7.58
C GLU A 3 7.60 33.98 -7.96
N LYS A 4 8.57 34.59 -8.63
CA LYS A 4 9.71 33.90 -9.27
C LYS A 4 10.84 33.45 -8.34
N ASN A 5 10.83 33.77 -7.03
CA ASN A 5 11.92 33.44 -6.09
C ASN A 5 11.48 32.70 -4.82
N ALA A 6 10.29 32.11 -4.76
CA ALA A 6 9.87 31.33 -3.61
C ALA A 6 10.41 29.90 -3.74
N GLY A 7 11.44 29.53 -2.97
CA GLY A 7 11.91 28.14 -2.90
C GLY A 7 10.87 27.25 -2.18
N PHE A 8 10.96 25.91 -2.36
CA PHE A 8 10.09 24.91 -1.72
C PHE A 8 9.93 25.09 -0.20
N LYS A 9 10.92 25.67 0.50
CA LYS A 9 10.86 25.96 1.95
C LYS A 9 9.58 26.70 2.36
N GLN A 10 9.04 27.56 1.50
CA GLN A 10 7.82 28.32 1.79
C GLN A 10 6.57 27.42 1.83
N TYR A 11 6.56 26.32 1.08
CA TYR A 11 5.47 25.35 1.01
C TYR A 11 5.67 24.15 1.93
N PHE A 12 6.87 23.97 2.53
CA PHE A 12 7.20 22.81 3.35
C PHE A 12 6.23 22.61 4.52
N GLY A 13 5.96 23.65 5.31
CA GLY A 13 5.03 23.56 6.44
C GLY A 13 3.61 23.21 6.01
N LEU A 14 3.13 23.79 4.90
CA LEU A 14 1.81 23.49 4.35
C LEU A 14 1.76 22.04 3.79
N THR A 15 2.81 21.62 3.12
CA THR A 15 2.95 20.24 2.62
C THR A 15 2.96 19.22 3.76
N PHE A 16 3.66 19.54 4.85
CA PHE A 16 3.67 18.72 6.06
C PHE A 16 2.25 18.59 6.67
N LEU A 17 1.50 19.68 6.75
CA LEU A 17 0.11 19.65 7.22
C LEU A 17 -0.80 18.82 6.31
N ILE A 18 -0.65 18.93 4.99
CA ILE A 18 -1.36 18.06 4.03
C ILE A 18 -0.95 16.59 4.22
N GLY A 19 0.32 16.34 4.53
CA GLY A 19 0.86 15.02 4.85
C GLY A 19 0.17 14.32 6.02
N LEU A 20 -0.49 15.05 6.93
CA LEU A 20 -1.30 14.46 7.99
C LEU A 20 -2.43 13.59 7.44
N GLY A 21 -3.01 13.91 6.27
CA GLY A 21 -3.97 13.03 5.60
C GLY A 21 -3.36 11.69 5.18
N PHE A 22 -2.12 11.69 4.68
CA PHE A 22 -1.37 10.46 4.37
C PHE A 22 -0.94 9.71 5.63
N PHE A 23 -0.60 10.45 6.69
CA PHE A 23 -0.30 9.89 8.01
C PHE A 23 -1.49 9.08 8.55
N THR A 24 -2.73 9.59 8.44
CA THR A 24 -3.92 8.87 8.92
C THR A 24 -4.10 7.52 8.21
N MET A 25 -3.87 7.48 6.90
CA MET A 25 -3.97 6.25 6.11
C MET A 25 -2.82 5.28 6.44
N GLY A 26 -1.58 5.79 6.43
CA GLY A 26 -0.40 5.00 6.76
C GLY A 26 -0.44 4.39 8.17
N LEU A 27 -1.16 5.01 9.10
CA LEU A 27 -1.31 4.49 10.46
C LEU A 27 -2.33 3.36 10.56
N MET A 28 -3.47 3.49 9.84
CA MET A 28 -4.55 2.50 9.87
C MET A 28 -4.24 1.23 9.06
N ASP A 29 -3.67 1.38 7.87
CA ASP A 29 -3.53 0.26 6.92
C ASP A 29 -2.71 -0.93 7.48
N PRO A 30 -1.50 -0.75 8.04
CA PRO A 30 -0.71 -1.88 8.54
C PRO A 30 -1.34 -2.58 9.75
N LEU A 31 -2.00 -1.83 10.62
CA LEU A 31 -2.67 -2.40 11.78
C LEU A 31 -3.94 -3.16 11.36
N TYR A 32 -4.66 -2.65 10.36
CA TYR A 32 -5.79 -3.33 9.73
C TYR A 32 -5.36 -4.66 9.13
N ASP A 33 -4.34 -4.65 8.27
CA ASP A 33 -3.87 -5.83 7.57
C ASP A 33 -3.32 -6.90 8.51
N ALA A 34 -2.64 -6.49 9.59
CA ALA A 34 -2.06 -7.41 10.55
C ALA A 34 -3.10 -7.99 11.53
N GLN A 35 -4.05 -7.19 12.00
CA GLN A 35 -4.86 -7.55 13.17
C GLN A 35 -6.32 -7.91 12.83
N VAL A 36 -6.92 -7.32 11.78
CA VAL A 36 -8.30 -7.67 11.40
C VAL A 36 -8.46 -9.15 11.07
N PRO A 37 -7.53 -9.80 10.32
CA PRO A 37 -7.60 -11.24 10.09
C PRO A 37 -7.61 -12.06 11.39
N THR A 38 -6.95 -11.60 12.46
CA THR A 38 -6.92 -12.34 13.74
C THR A 38 -8.29 -12.31 14.43
N PHE A 39 -9.00 -11.17 14.40
CA PHE A 39 -10.36 -11.09 14.94
C PHE A 39 -11.36 -11.92 14.13
N LEU A 40 -11.23 -11.89 12.81
CA LEU A 40 -12.07 -12.71 11.93
C LEU A 40 -11.80 -14.19 12.13
N ASN A 41 -10.55 -14.57 12.38
CA ASN A 41 -10.14 -15.94 12.64
C ASN A 41 -10.74 -16.53 13.94
N ASP A 42 -10.99 -15.68 14.94
CA ASP A 42 -11.66 -16.11 16.17
C ASP A 42 -13.14 -16.47 15.94
N LEU A 43 -13.76 -15.90 14.91
CA LEU A 43 -15.19 -16.03 14.61
C LEU A 43 -15.45 -16.96 13.42
N LEU A 44 -14.46 -17.26 12.62
CA LEU A 44 -14.55 -18.02 11.38
C LEU A 44 -13.54 -19.17 11.35
N GLU A 45 -14.03 -20.38 11.13
CA GLU A 45 -13.18 -21.55 10.95
C GLU A 45 -12.43 -21.51 9.61
N ARG A 46 -13.14 -21.04 8.55
CA ARG A 46 -12.62 -21.03 7.18
C ARG A 46 -11.79 -19.77 6.88
N LYS A 47 -10.54 -19.97 6.48
CA LYS A 47 -9.62 -18.87 6.09
C LYS A 47 -10.01 -18.24 4.76
N SER A 48 -10.67 -19.00 3.87
CA SER A 48 -11.24 -18.46 2.62
C SER A 48 -12.28 -17.35 2.89
N LEU A 49 -13.10 -17.48 3.94
CA LEU A 49 -14.03 -16.43 4.35
C LEU A 49 -13.31 -15.23 4.98
N VAL A 50 -12.27 -15.47 5.78
CA VAL A 50 -11.39 -14.38 6.28
C VAL A 50 -10.82 -13.61 5.10
N GLY A 51 -10.22 -14.30 4.13
CA GLY A 51 -9.68 -13.67 2.92
C GLY A 51 -10.74 -12.90 2.14
N LEU A 52 -11.95 -13.44 1.99
CA LEU A 52 -13.05 -12.77 1.29
C LEU A 52 -13.45 -11.46 1.98
N ILE A 53 -13.57 -11.45 3.31
CA ILE A 53 -13.91 -10.23 4.06
C ILE A 53 -12.79 -9.20 3.93
N MET A 54 -11.53 -9.61 3.96
CA MET A 54 -10.39 -8.71 3.77
C MET A 54 -10.36 -8.05 2.38
N THR A 55 -11.02 -8.61 1.37
CA THR A 55 -11.11 -7.96 0.05
C THR A 55 -12.00 -6.73 0.02
N LEU A 56 -12.87 -6.53 1.02
CA LEU A 56 -13.77 -5.36 1.08
C LEU A 56 -13.02 -4.04 0.93
N ASP A 57 -11.86 -3.92 1.56
CA ASP A 57 -11.02 -2.72 1.45
C ASP A 57 -10.69 -2.39 -0.02
N ASN A 58 -10.24 -3.38 -0.77
CA ASN A 58 -9.83 -3.22 -2.16
C ASN A 58 -11.02 -3.04 -3.11
N VAL A 59 -12.15 -3.70 -2.84
CA VAL A 59 -13.40 -3.51 -3.60
C VAL A 59 -13.90 -2.07 -3.44
N PHE A 60 -13.95 -1.58 -2.19
CA PHE A 60 -14.33 -0.19 -1.94
C PHE A 60 -13.32 0.80 -2.52
N ALA A 61 -12.02 0.51 -2.45
CA ALA A 61 -10.99 1.36 -3.07
C ALA A 61 -11.21 1.50 -4.58
N LEU A 62 -11.47 0.39 -5.27
CA LEU A 62 -11.69 0.36 -6.73
C LEU A 62 -12.92 1.16 -7.15
N LEU A 63 -13.99 1.13 -6.34
CA LEU A 63 -15.26 1.77 -6.65
C LEU A 63 -15.32 3.22 -6.13
N LEU A 64 -15.02 3.44 -4.85
CA LEU A 64 -15.28 4.71 -4.18
C LEU A 64 -14.24 5.77 -4.47
N ILE A 65 -12.95 5.41 -4.62
CA ILE A 65 -11.91 6.41 -4.86
C ILE A 65 -12.23 7.23 -6.12
N PRO A 66 -12.52 6.65 -7.31
CA PRO A 66 -12.84 7.44 -8.48
C PRO A 66 -14.16 8.21 -8.35
N ILE A 67 -15.19 7.60 -7.73
CA ILE A 67 -16.51 8.23 -7.58
C ILE A 67 -16.41 9.45 -6.66
N VAL A 68 -15.84 9.28 -5.47
CA VAL A 68 -15.76 10.37 -4.49
C VAL A 68 -14.74 11.44 -4.90
N SER A 69 -13.65 11.05 -5.59
CA SER A 69 -12.74 12.04 -6.19
C SER A 69 -13.49 12.93 -7.17
N HIS A 70 -14.28 12.35 -8.09
CA HIS A 70 -15.08 13.12 -9.02
C HIS A 70 -16.12 14.02 -8.34
N LEU A 71 -16.86 13.48 -7.35
CA LEU A 71 -17.81 14.26 -6.56
C LEU A 71 -17.13 15.44 -5.87
N SER A 72 -15.96 15.21 -5.29
CA SER A 72 -15.19 16.28 -4.64
C SER A 72 -14.64 17.32 -5.63
N ASP A 73 -14.38 16.94 -6.90
CA ASP A 73 -13.97 17.89 -7.95
C ASP A 73 -15.05 18.91 -8.29
N ILE A 74 -16.31 18.48 -8.29
CA ILE A 74 -17.46 19.34 -8.66
C ILE A 74 -18.10 20.04 -7.45
N THR A 75 -17.74 19.68 -6.23
CA THR A 75 -18.28 20.26 -5.00
C THR A 75 -17.75 21.69 -4.82
N LYS A 76 -18.63 22.59 -4.40
CA LYS A 76 -18.30 23.99 -4.10
C LYS A 76 -18.82 24.34 -2.72
N THR A 77 -17.92 24.57 -1.76
CA THR A 77 -18.27 25.01 -0.41
C THR A 77 -17.34 26.10 0.09
N ARG A 78 -17.75 26.81 1.16
CA ARG A 78 -16.97 27.89 1.79
C ARG A 78 -15.64 27.42 2.38
N ILE A 79 -15.51 26.12 2.69
CA ILE A 79 -14.28 25.53 3.28
C ILE A 79 -13.40 24.84 2.22
N GLY A 80 -13.80 24.89 0.95
CA GLY A 80 -13.13 24.24 -0.16
C GLY A 80 -13.95 23.09 -0.77
N ARG A 81 -13.39 22.41 -1.75
CA ARG A 81 -14.05 21.29 -2.46
C ARG A 81 -13.71 19.92 -1.87
N ARG A 82 -12.50 19.74 -1.33
CA ARG A 82 -12.01 18.49 -0.73
C ARG A 82 -12.32 18.41 0.76
N MET A 83 -12.19 19.55 1.47
CA MET A 83 -12.32 19.63 2.93
C MET A 83 -13.63 19.07 3.48
N PRO A 84 -14.82 19.26 2.88
CA PRO A 84 -16.06 18.68 3.42
C PRO A 84 -16.01 17.15 3.51
N TYR A 85 -15.42 16.50 2.47
CA TYR A 85 -15.28 15.06 2.44
C TYR A 85 -14.30 14.58 3.52
N ILE A 86 -13.13 15.23 3.63
CA ILE A 86 -12.10 14.93 4.62
C ILE A 86 -12.65 15.08 6.05
N LEU A 87 -13.36 16.19 6.33
CA LEU A 87 -13.94 16.50 7.63
C LEU A 87 -14.96 15.46 8.11
N VAL A 88 -15.68 14.82 7.19
CA VAL A 88 -16.70 13.83 7.54
C VAL A 88 -16.10 12.42 7.53
N THR A 89 -15.36 12.07 6.48
CA THR A 89 -14.99 10.68 6.24
C THR A 89 -13.82 10.22 7.09
N LEU A 90 -12.81 11.06 7.39
CA LEU A 90 -11.70 10.67 8.25
C LEU A 90 -12.13 10.45 9.71
N PRO A 91 -12.91 11.34 10.37
CA PRO A 91 -13.40 11.05 11.72
C PRO A 91 -14.31 9.82 11.78
N LEU A 92 -15.18 9.61 10.78
CA LEU A 92 -15.97 8.40 10.72
C LEU A 92 -15.10 7.14 10.58
N SER A 93 -14.05 7.18 9.74
CA SER A 93 -13.11 6.08 9.64
C SER A 93 -12.39 5.82 10.97
N ALA A 94 -12.00 6.86 11.68
CA ALA A 94 -11.36 6.76 12.99
C ALA A 94 -12.26 6.09 14.04
N VAL A 95 -13.54 6.48 14.07
CA VAL A 95 -14.55 5.89 14.99
C VAL A 95 -14.77 4.41 14.67
N PHE A 96 -15.02 4.07 13.40
CA PHE A 96 -15.22 2.68 13.02
C PHE A 96 -13.97 1.82 13.18
N PHE A 97 -12.78 2.39 12.92
CA PHE A 97 -11.51 1.71 13.17
C PHE A 97 -11.31 1.41 14.65
N GLY A 98 -11.51 2.41 15.52
CA GLY A 98 -11.46 2.24 16.96
C GLY A 98 -12.49 1.26 17.51
N ALA A 99 -13.64 1.12 16.82
CA ALA A 99 -14.72 0.22 17.21
C ALA A 99 -14.46 -1.26 16.86
N ILE A 100 -13.55 -1.59 15.95
CA ILE A 100 -13.30 -2.97 15.50
C ILE A 100 -13.19 -3.97 16.66
N PRO A 101 -12.29 -3.79 17.64
CA PRO A 101 -12.12 -4.77 18.70
C PRO A 101 -13.36 -4.92 19.61
N PHE A 102 -14.21 -3.91 19.70
CA PHE A 102 -15.45 -3.95 20.47
C PHE A 102 -16.58 -4.66 19.73
N THR A 103 -16.51 -4.70 18.41
CA THR A 103 -17.49 -5.39 17.55
C THR A 103 -17.09 -6.83 17.25
N ALA A 104 -15.89 -7.26 17.62
CA ALA A 104 -15.39 -8.62 17.42
C ALA A 104 -16.04 -9.70 18.32
N THR A 105 -17.22 -9.40 18.87
CA THR A 105 -18.07 -10.33 19.63
C THR A 105 -19.01 -11.14 18.73
N SER A 106 -19.28 -10.68 17.52
CA SER A 106 -20.16 -11.33 16.55
C SER A 106 -19.69 -11.03 15.13
N LEU A 107 -19.79 -12.03 14.26
CA LEU A 107 -19.45 -11.88 12.84
C LEU A 107 -20.24 -10.75 12.17
N ALA A 108 -21.54 -10.64 12.45
CA ALA A 108 -22.38 -9.59 11.89
C ALA A 108 -21.92 -8.18 12.31
N PHE A 109 -21.55 -8.00 13.57
CA PHE A 109 -21.11 -6.70 14.07
C PHE A 109 -19.73 -6.31 13.51
N ILE A 110 -18.75 -7.23 13.50
CA ILE A 110 -17.43 -6.90 12.96
C ILE A 110 -17.49 -6.65 11.45
N VAL A 111 -18.22 -7.45 10.68
CA VAL A 111 -18.38 -7.23 9.23
C VAL A 111 -19.08 -5.90 8.95
N SER A 112 -20.09 -5.51 9.73
CA SER A 112 -20.73 -4.21 9.62
C SER A 112 -19.78 -3.06 9.93
N ALA A 113 -18.95 -3.20 10.98
CA ALA A 113 -17.95 -2.19 11.33
C ALA A 113 -16.87 -2.07 10.22
N LEU A 114 -16.39 -3.19 9.67
CA LEU A 114 -15.43 -3.19 8.55
C LEU A 114 -16.04 -2.59 7.27
N PHE A 115 -17.32 -2.87 7.00
CA PHE A 115 -18.03 -2.27 5.86
C PHE A 115 -18.08 -0.74 5.99
N LEU A 116 -18.54 -0.23 7.16
CA LEU A 116 -18.64 1.20 7.43
C LEU A 116 -17.27 1.88 7.48
N LEU A 117 -16.28 1.22 8.07
CA LEU A 117 -14.89 1.68 8.03
C LEU A 117 -14.40 1.86 6.61
N ASN A 118 -14.51 0.83 5.78
CA ASN A 118 -14.00 0.86 4.41
C ASN A 118 -14.77 1.85 3.54
N LEU A 119 -16.08 1.97 3.74
CA LEU A 119 -16.89 3.01 3.11
C LEU A 119 -16.33 4.41 3.43
N ALA A 120 -16.07 4.72 4.69
CA ALA A 120 -15.54 6.00 5.13
C ALA A 120 -14.08 6.20 4.68
N LYS A 121 -13.20 5.24 4.95
CA LYS A 121 -11.75 5.30 4.67
C LYS A 121 -11.47 5.48 3.18
N GLN A 122 -12.10 4.68 2.31
CA GLN A 122 -11.87 4.77 0.87
C GLN A 122 -12.53 6.01 0.25
N SER A 123 -13.61 6.53 0.85
CA SER A 123 -14.17 7.83 0.46
C SER A 123 -13.25 9.01 0.81
N ALA A 124 -12.45 8.91 1.88
CA ALA A 124 -11.46 9.93 2.24
C ALA A 124 -10.27 9.96 1.28
N ARG A 125 -9.87 8.80 0.75
CA ARG A 125 -8.58 8.61 0.09
C ARG A 125 -8.40 9.50 -1.14
N GLY A 126 -9.41 9.59 -1.99
CA GLY A 126 -9.38 10.44 -3.18
C GLY A 126 -9.20 11.93 -2.88
N PRO A 127 -10.08 12.55 -2.05
CA PRO A 127 -9.95 13.93 -1.61
C PRO A 127 -8.62 14.25 -0.92
N VAL A 128 -8.11 13.37 -0.05
CA VAL A 128 -6.81 13.55 0.63
C VAL A 128 -5.66 13.59 -0.38
N VAL A 129 -5.62 12.63 -1.32
CA VAL A 129 -4.56 12.59 -2.35
C VAL A 129 -4.62 13.81 -3.27
N ALA A 130 -5.81 14.26 -3.63
CA ALA A 130 -6.01 15.40 -4.51
C ALA A 130 -5.71 16.75 -3.84
N LEU A 131 -5.71 16.82 -2.52
CA LEU A 131 -5.47 18.08 -1.79
C LEU A 131 -4.08 18.66 -2.07
N MET A 132 -3.05 17.81 -2.21
CA MET A 132 -1.68 18.28 -2.47
C MET A 132 -1.55 19.01 -3.81
N PRO A 133 -1.94 18.43 -4.97
CA PRO A 133 -1.83 19.13 -6.25
C PRO A 133 -2.78 20.33 -6.38
N ASP A 134 -3.85 20.41 -5.55
CA ASP A 134 -4.74 21.55 -5.53
C ASP A 134 -4.13 22.77 -4.82
N ILE A 135 -3.21 22.56 -3.88
CA ILE A 135 -2.64 23.61 -3.05
C ILE A 135 -1.19 23.94 -3.44
N VAL A 136 -0.40 22.92 -3.82
CA VAL A 136 1.03 23.08 -4.12
C VAL A 136 1.24 23.38 -5.61
N PRO A 137 1.97 24.47 -5.96
CA PRO A 137 2.29 24.80 -7.36
C PRO A 137 3.00 23.66 -8.09
N GLY A 138 2.75 23.54 -9.40
CA GLY A 138 3.23 22.44 -10.23
C GLY A 138 4.74 22.16 -10.13
N GLN A 139 5.55 23.21 -10.05
CA GLN A 139 7.02 23.12 -9.96
C GLN A 139 7.54 22.48 -8.67
N PHE A 140 6.74 22.46 -7.58
CA PHE A 140 7.13 21.91 -6.28
C PHE A 140 6.38 20.62 -5.92
N ARG A 141 5.55 20.07 -6.83
CA ARG A 141 4.75 18.87 -6.57
C ARG A 141 5.60 17.62 -6.32
N SER A 142 6.79 17.56 -6.92
CA SER A 142 7.70 16.41 -6.73
C SER A 142 8.23 16.37 -5.30
N GLU A 143 8.74 17.50 -4.79
CA GLU A 143 9.23 17.62 -3.42
C GLU A 143 8.10 17.45 -2.41
N ALA A 144 6.93 18.05 -2.68
CA ALA A 144 5.75 17.88 -1.86
C ALA A 144 5.31 16.41 -1.77
N ASN A 145 5.29 15.70 -2.91
CA ASN A 145 4.97 14.28 -2.93
C ASN A 145 5.97 13.45 -2.09
N GLY A 146 7.25 13.81 -2.11
CA GLY A 146 8.27 13.22 -1.24
C GLY A 146 7.92 13.37 0.25
N VAL A 147 7.56 14.58 0.68
CA VAL A 147 7.20 14.87 2.09
C VAL A 147 5.96 14.09 2.53
N ILE A 148 4.87 14.13 1.75
CA ILE A 148 3.61 13.47 2.12
C ILE A 148 3.75 11.94 2.16
N ASN A 149 4.49 11.35 1.22
CA ASN A 149 4.74 9.90 1.22
C ASN A 149 5.66 9.49 2.39
N THR A 150 6.65 10.31 2.75
CA THR A 150 7.47 10.09 3.94
C THR A 150 6.61 10.06 5.21
N MET A 151 5.65 10.97 5.34
CA MET A 151 4.74 10.98 6.50
C MET A 151 3.86 9.73 6.55
N GLY A 152 3.35 9.28 5.39
CA GLY A 152 2.63 8.00 5.29
C GLY A 152 3.51 6.80 5.67
N GLY A 153 4.77 6.79 5.22
CA GLY A 153 5.75 5.75 5.56
C GLY A 153 6.11 5.74 7.06
N ILE A 154 6.34 6.90 7.66
CA ILE A 154 6.58 7.00 9.12
C ILE A 154 5.36 6.49 9.89
N ALA A 155 4.15 6.86 9.47
CA ALA A 155 2.94 6.36 10.10
C ALA A 155 2.80 4.85 10.00
N ALA A 156 3.15 4.25 8.85
CA ALA A 156 3.14 2.80 8.67
C ALA A 156 4.14 2.11 9.61
N ILE A 157 5.33 2.67 9.79
CA ILE A 157 6.32 2.15 10.75
C ILE A 157 5.79 2.26 12.18
N VAL A 158 5.19 3.40 12.56
CA VAL A 158 4.57 3.59 13.88
C VAL A 158 3.43 2.58 14.09
N GLY A 159 2.53 2.44 13.11
CA GLY A 159 1.43 1.47 13.16
C GLY A 159 1.92 0.04 13.36
N THR A 160 2.98 -0.35 12.63
CA THR A 160 3.49 -1.72 12.67
C THR A 160 4.37 -1.99 13.87
N ILE A 161 5.35 -1.12 14.18
CA ILE A 161 6.38 -1.41 15.18
C ILE A 161 5.97 -0.93 16.57
N ALA A 162 5.36 0.27 16.68
CA ALA A 162 5.03 0.83 17.98
C ALA A 162 3.65 0.39 18.47
N LEU A 163 2.65 0.30 17.58
CA LEU A 163 1.28 0.03 17.99
C LEU A 163 0.95 -1.47 18.06
N ASN A 164 1.47 -2.32 17.16
CA ASN A 164 1.15 -3.75 17.20
C ASN A 164 1.47 -4.41 18.55
N PRO A 165 2.65 -4.19 19.19
CA PRO A 165 2.93 -4.80 20.51
C PRO A 165 1.92 -4.42 21.61
N LEU A 166 1.27 -3.26 21.50
CA LEU A 166 0.25 -2.83 22.45
C LEU A 166 -1.04 -3.69 22.38
N MET A 167 -1.19 -4.57 21.37
CA MET A 167 -2.25 -5.57 21.35
C MET A 167 -2.21 -6.50 22.56
N ASP A 168 -1.03 -6.77 23.07
CA ASP A 168 -0.81 -7.71 24.18
C ASP A 168 -0.86 -7.01 25.55
N LEU A 169 -1.01 -5.68 25.57
CA LEU A 169 -1.05 -4.91 26.81
C LEU A 169 -2.43 -5.00 27.48
N SER A 170 -2.45 -5.58 28.68
CA SER A 170 -3.66 -5.76 29.49
C SER A 170 -3.62 -4.84 30.71
N ILE A 171 -4.28 -3.69 30.62
CA ILE A 171 -4.54 -2.75 31.71
C ILE A 171 -6.03 -2.40 31.71
N VAL A 172 -6.55 -2.00 32.85
CA VAL A 172 -7.96 -1.58 33.00
C VAL A 172 -8.03 -0.07 32.95
N LEU A 173 -8.69 0.46 31.92
CA LEU A 173 -8.98 1.89 31.78
C LEU A 173 -10.45 2.20 31.98
N PRO A 174 -10.83 3.33 32.63
CA PRO A 174 -12.22 3.63 33.00
C PRO A 174 -13.22 3.60 31.84
N LEU A 175 -12.81 4.04 30.62
CA LEU A 175 -13.68 4.15 29.47
C LEU A 175 -13.66 2.92 28.54
N ILE A 176 -12.56 2.16 28.55
CA ILE A 176 -12.30 1.07 27.59
C ILE A 176 -12.48 -0.30 28.25
N GLY A 177 -12.38 -0.35 29.59
CA GLY A 177 -12.28 -1.58 30.35
C GLY A 177 -10.88 -2.21 30.17
N ASN A 178 -10.80 -3.54 30.05
CA ASN A 178 -9.54 -4.21 29.74
C ASN A 178 -9.09 -3.84 28.32
N THR A 179 -7.85 -3.39 28.19
CA THR A 179 -7.24 -2.92 26.93
C THR A 179 -6.71 -4.03 26.03
N LEU A 180 -6.67 -5.26 26.52
CA LEU A 180 -6.18 -6.41 25.74
C LEU A 180 -6.84 -6.45 24.34
N HIS A 181 -6.04 -6.47 23.31
CA HIS A 181 -6.41 -6.43 21.89
C HIS A 181 -7.16 -5.16 21.40
N LYS A 182 -7.26 -4.11 22.25
CA LYS A 182 -8.04 -2.90 21.92
C LYS A 182 -7.20 -1.64 21.76
N LEU A 183 -6.15 -1.53 22.57
CA LEU A 183 -5.42 -0.28 22.76
C LEU A 183 -4.88 0.32 21.43
N PRO A 184 -4.25 -0.44 20.52
CA PRO A 184 -3.74 0.10 19.27
C PRO A 184 -4.83 0.75 18.40
N PHE A 185 -6.02 0.13 18.33
CA PHE A 185 -7.14 0.64 17.55
C PHE A 185 -7.68 1.95 18.09
N VAL A 186 -7.82 2.05 19.42
CA VAL A 186 -8.28 3.27 20.10
C VAL A 186 -7.26 4.39 19.92
N ILE A 187 -5.97 4.12 20.16
CA ILE A 187 -4.89 5.11 19.97
C ILE A 187 -4.86 5.60 18.52
N THR A 188 -4.93 4.67 17.56
CA THR A 188 -4.98 5.03 16.13
C THR A 188 -6.19 5.91 15.83
N GLY A 189 -7.39 5.55 16.30
CA GLY A 189 -8.60 6.37 16.12
C GLY A 189 -8.43 7.79 16.67
N VAL A 190 -7.88 7.93 17.87
CA VAL A 190 -7.61 9.24 18.48
C VAL A 190 -6.59 10.03 17.65
N LEU A 191 -5.48 9.41 17.23
CA LEU A 191 -4.46 10.07 16.42
C LEU A 191 -5.00 10.51 15.07
N VAL A 192 -5.86 9.73 14.42
CA VAL A 192 -6.53 10.09 13.16
C VAL A 192 -7.46 11.28 13.35
N ILE A 193 -8.24 11.32 14.44
CA ILE A 193 -9.10 12.46 14.76
C ILE A 193 -8.25 13.73 14.99
N VAL A 194 -7.20 13.65 15.80
CA VAL A 194 -6.29 14.77 16.09
C VAL A 194 -5.62 15.27 14.81
N ALA A 195 -5.07 14.36 13.98
CA ALA A 195 -4.47 14.72 12.71
C ALA A 195 -5.48 15.40 11.76
N THR A 196 -6.72 14.90 11.72
CA THR A 196 -7.80 15.49 10.92
C THR A 196 -8.17 16.90 11.41
N ILE A 197 -8.29 17.10 12.72
CA ILE A 197 -8.57 18.42 13.30
C ILE A 197 -7.47 19.41 12.93
N ILE A 198 -6.20 19.02 13.09
CA ILE A 198 -5.05 19.88 12.73
C ILE A 198 -5.10 20.21 11.23
N LEU A 199 -5.32 19.20 10.38
CA LEU A 199 -5.40 19.40 8.93
C LEU A 199 -6.50 20.39 8.56
N VAL A 200 -7.71 20.23 9.09
CA VAL A 200 -8.86 21.09 8.77
C VAL A 200 -8.70 22.51 9.31
N LEU A 201 -8.09 22.69 10.47
CA LEU A 201 -7.89 24.02 11.07
C LEU A 201 -6.81 24.84 10.36
N PHE A 202 -5.74 24.20 9.91
CA PHE A 202 -4.56 24.91 9.40
C PHE A 202 -4.42 24.87 7.88
N VAL A 203 -5.07 23.94 7.19
CA VAL A 203 -5.03 23.86 5.72
C VAL A 203 -6.28 24.52 5.15
N ARG A 204 -6.10 25.64 4.47
CA ARG A 204 -7.16 26.31 3.73
C ARG A 204 -7.03 26.00 2.25
N GLU A 205 -8.04 25.35 1.70
CA GLU A 205 -8.13 25.09 0.27
C GLU A 205 -8.47 26.40 -0.45
N ARG A 206 -7.59 26.85 -1.37
CA ARG A 206 -7.84 28.02 -2.21
C ARG A 206 -8.77 27.63 -3.35
N GLU A 207 -9.70 28.52 -3.72
CA GLU A 207 -10.49 28.36 -4.94
C GLU A 207 -9.54 28.43 -6.16
N HIS A 208 -9.09 27.29 -6.65
CA HIS A 208 -8.37 27.20 -7.93
C HIS A 208 -9.25 26.52 -8.97
N VAL A 209 -9.22 27.10 -10.17
CA VAL A 209 -9.94 26.64 -11.34
C VAL A 209 -9.59 25.19 -11.64
N ALA A 210 -10.59 24.33 -11.61
CA ALA A 210 -10.47 22.94 -11.92
C ALA A 210 -10.03 22.75 -13.39
N SER A 211 -8.84 22.26 -13.61
CA SER A 211 -8.51 21.55 -14.83
C SER A 211 -9.10 20.13 -14.72
N SER A 212 -10.32 19.93 -15.13
CA SER A 212 -10.91 18.61 -15.26
C SER A 212 -10.29 17.91 -16.48
N GLU A 213 -9.17 17.24 -16.29
CA GLU A 213 -8.73 16.23 -17.26
C GLU A 213 -9.81 15.14 -17.31
N LYS A 214 -10.48 15.01 -18.46
CA LYS A 214 -11.46 13.96 -18.70
C LYS A 214 -10.74 12.61 -18.61
N ARG A 215 -10.97 11.87 -17.52
CA ARG A 215 -10.45 10.50 -17.41
C ARG A 215 -11.15 9.61 -18.44
N GLU A 216 -10.36 8.97 -19.28
CA GLU A 216 -10.86 8.01 -20.26
C GLU A 216 -11.44 6.77 -19.54
N PRO A 217 -12.57 6.21 -20.03
CA PRO A 217 -13.15 4.99 -19.47
C PRO A 217 -12.15 3.82 -19.52
N LEU A 218 -12.08 3.02 -18.44
CA LEU A 218 -11.15 1.88 -18.27
C LEU A 218 -11.17 0.90 -19.46
N ILE A 219 -12.36 0.60 -20.00
CA ILE A 219 -12.53 -0.29 -21.16
C ILE A 219 -11.84 0.30 -22.41
N LYS A 220 -11.93 1.62 -22.59
CA LYS A 220 -11.26 2.30 -23.71
C LYS A 220 -9.75 2.27 -23.51
N SER A 221 -9.29 2.49 -22.29
CA SER A 221 -7.88 2.40 -21.90
C SER A 221 -7.29 1.01 -22.17
N LEU A 222 -7.98 -0.05 -21.77
CA LEU A 222 -7.58 -1.44 -22.07
C LEU A 222 -7.49 -1.70 -23.59
N LYS A 223 -8.46 -1.20 -24.37
CA LYS A 223 -8.44 -1.35 -25.83
C LYS A 223 -7.26 -0.62 -26.48
N ILE A 224 -6.87 0.55 -25.96
CA ILE A 224 -5.71 1.30 -26.45
C ILE A 224 -4.43 0.47 -26.25
N VAL A 225 -4.20 -0.05 -25.04
CA VAL A 225 -2.99 -0.83 -24.71
C VAL A 225 -2.98 -2.18 -25.43
N ALA A 226 -4.13 -2.85 -25.53
CA ALA A 226 -4.23 -4.15 -26.22
C ALA A 226 -4.04 -4.05 -27.75
N LYS A 227 -4.39 -2.90 -28.36
CA LYS A 227 -4.21 -2.64 -29.80
C LYS A 227 -2.86 -2.02 -30.14
N ALA A 228 -2.06 -1.64 -29.16
CA ALA A 228 -0.74 -1.09 -29.41
C ALA A 228 0.14 -2.11 -30.16
N ARG A 229 0.96 -1.63 -31.11
CA ARG A 229 1.88 -2.45 -31.90
C ARG A 229 2.91 -3.17 -31.01
N ASP A 230 3.34 -2.52 -29.94
CA ASP A 230 4.16 -3.12 -28.88
C ASP A 230 3.26 -3.51 -27.69
N ARG A 231 3.19 -4.82 -27.40
CA ARG A 231 2.42 -5.39 -26.29
C ARG A 231 3.18 -5.40 -24.97
N SER A 232 4.35 -4.78 -24.89
CA SER A 232 5.17 -4.76 -23.67
C SER A 232 4.41 -4.22 -22.47
N ALA A 233 3.61 -3.16 -22.64
CA ALA A 233 2.77 -2.61 -21.58
C ALA A 233 1.72 -3.61 -21.07
N LEU A 234 1.12 -4.41 -21.95
CA LEU A 234 0.19 -5.47 -21.53
C LEU A 234 0.91 -6.55 -20.71
N TRP A 235 2.10 -6.97 -21.15
CA TRP A 235 2.88 -7.98 -20.43
C TRP A 235 3.36 -7.48 -19.07
N ILE A 236 3.72 -6.19 -18.91
CA ILE A 236 4.00 -5.61 -17.59
C ILE A 236 2.76 -5.66 -16.70
N LEU A 237 1.58 -5.32 -17.22
CA LEU A 237 0.33 -5.36 -16.44
C LEU A 237 -0.02 -6.78 -15.99
N VAL A 238 0.21 -7.79 -16.84
CA VAL A 238 0.05 -9.20 -16.48
C VAL A 238 1.08 -9.61 -15.42
N ALA A 239 2.34 -9.25 -15.58
CA ALA A 239 3.37 -9.51 -14.58
C ALA A 239 3.03 -8.83 -13.24
N LEU A 240 2.55 -7.58 -13.29
CA LEU A 240 2.08 -6.82 -12.14
C LEU A 240 0.94 -7.55 -11.43
N PHE A 241 -0.06 -8.00 -12.14
CA PHE A 241 -1.14 -8.79 -11.56
C PHE A 241 -0.60 -10.03 -10.83
N LEU A 242 0.35 -10.75 -11.43
CA LEU A 242 0.92 -11.97 -10.85
C LEU A 242 1.73 -11.68 -9.56
N TRP A 243 2.63 -10.69 -9.55
CA TRP A 243 3.39 -10.42 -8.33
C TRP A 243 2.53 -9.83 -7.21
N PHE A 244 1.51 -9.01 -7.54
CA PHE A 244 0.53 -8.57 -6.54
C PHE A 244 -0.32 -9.73 -6.04
N LEU A 245 -0.70 -10.68 -6.91
CA LEU A 245 -1.42 -11.90 -6.50
C LEU A 245 -0.64 -12.67 -5.43
N GLY A 246 0.67 -12.86 -5.65
CA GLY A 246 1.54 -13.51 -4.65
C GLY A 246 1.62 -12.74 -3.34
N TYR A 247 1.90 -11.45 -3.38
CA TYR A 247 2.04 -10.62 -2.18
C TYR A 247 0.74 -10.45 -1.40
N GLN A 248 -0.34 -10.09 -2.08
CA GLN A 248 -1.64 -9.85 -1.46
C GLN A 248 -2.30 -11.13 -0.92
N GLY A 249 -1.93 -12.29 -1.46
CA GLY A 249 -2.30 -13.57 -0.88
C GLY A 249 -1.58 -13.86 0.43
N LEU A 250 -0.33 -13.43 0.59
CA LEU A 250 0.44 -13.60 1.84
C LEU A 250 0.00 -12.61 2.92
N SER A 251 -0.13 -11.32 2.57
CA SER A 251 -0.22 -10.21 3.52
C SER A 251 -1.23 -10.42 4.65
N PRO A 252 -2.50 -10.81 4.44
CA PRO A 252 -3.48 -10.97 5.51
C PRO A 252 -3.22 -12.19 6.41
N PHE A 253 -2.41 -13.15 5.95
CA PHE A 253 -2.24 -14.43 6.64
C PHE A 253 -0.88 -14.60 7.32
N VAL A 254 0.09 -13.72 7.10
CA VAL A 254 1.42 -13.81 7.75
C VAL A 254 1.31 -13.71 9.25
N THR A 255 0.48 -12.81 9.80
CA THR A 255 0.26 -12.70 11.25
C THR A 255 -0.35 -14.00 11.81
N LEU A 256 -1.36 -14.55 11.15
CA LEU A 256 -1.99 -15.81 11.55
C LEU A 256 -0.99 -16.99 11.47
N TYR A 257 -0.19 -17.05 10.40
CA TYR A 257 0.87 -18.06 10.27
C TYR A 257 1.88 -17.97 11.41
N THR A 258 2.33 -16.77 11.79
CA THR A 258 3.31 -16.62 12.87
C THR A 258 2.73 -16.95 14.26
N MET A 259 1.44 -16.67 14.47
CA MET A 259 0.75 -17.14 15.68
C MET A 259 0.69 -18.67 15.74
N ASP A 260 0.34 -19.30 14.62
CA ASP A 260 0.20 -20.76 14.51
C ASP A 260 1.57 -21.48 14.60
N ALA A 261 2.54 -21.06 13.78
CA ALA A 261 3.83 -21.74 13.65
C ALA A 261 4.79 -21.51 14.80
N PHE A 262 4.71 -20.35 15.46
CA PHE A 262 5.65 -19.97 16.53
C PHE A 262 4.96 -19.73 17.88
N GLY A 263 3.65 -19.89 17.98
CA GLY A 263 2.92 -19.66 19.23
C GLY A 263 2.99 -18.22 19.74
N LEU A 264 3.13 -17.24 18.81
CA LEU A 264 3.27 -15.84 19.20
C LEU A 264 1.94 -15.21 19.57
N THR A 265 1.99 -14.22 20.46
CA THR A 265 0.87 -13.34 20.74
C THR A 265 0.55 -12.46 19.53
N ARG A 266 -0.64 -11.88 19.48
CA ARG A 266 -1.10 -11.04 18.35
C ARG A 266 -0.18 -9.85 18.10
N GLY A 267 0.25 -9.19 19.17
CA GLY A 267 1.11 -8.01 19.08
C GLY A 267 2.46 -8.34 18.47
N ILE A 268 3.10 -9.39 18.93
CA ILE A 268 4.43 -9.82 18.44
C ILE A 268 4.30 -10.41 17.02
N ALA A 269 3.26 -11.20 16.75
CA ALA A 269 3.03 -11.75 15.42
C ALA A 269 2.80 -10.65 14.35
N GLY A 270 2.12 -9.56 14.71
CA GLY A 270 1.93 -8.40 13.84
C GLY A 270 3.22 -7.69 13.43
N LEU A 271 4.32 -7.84 14.19
CA LEU A 271 5.63 -7.32 13.81
C LEU A 271 6.22 -8.02 12.58
N SER A 272 5.75 -9.21 12.23
CA SER A 272 6.29 -9.99 11.11
C SER A 272 6.18 -9.23 9.78
N MET A 273 5.02 -8.63 9.49
CA MET A 273 4.88 -7.77 8.31
C MET A 273 5.66 -6.45 8.43
N GLY A 274 5.99 -6.04 9.65
CA GLY A 274 6.89 -4.90 9.90
C GLY A 274 8.28 -5.11 9.34
N MET A 275 8.81 -6.33 9.34
CA MET A 275 10.11 -6.64 8.74
C MET A 275 10.10 -6.34 7.23
N VAL A 276 9.01 -6.69 6.54
CA VAL A 276 8.82 -6.35 5.12
C VAL A 276 8.75 -4.84 4.92
N ALA A 277 7.97 -4.14 5.74
CA ALA A 277 7.78 -2.69 5.61
C ALA A 277 9.07 -1.90 5.88
N VAL A 278 9.85 -2.27 6.90
CA VAL A 278 11.14 -1.63 7.23
C VAL A 278 12.14 -1.85 6.10
N ALA A 279 12.26 -3.07 5.60
CA ALA A 279 13.14 -3.38 4.48
C ALA A 279 12.73 -2.61 3.21
N TYR A 280 11.43 -2.57 2.89
CA TYR A 280 10.90 -1.77 1.79
C TYR A 280 11.32 -0.30 1.92
N ALA A 281 11.09 0.33 3.07
CA ALA A 281 11.40 1.72 3.30
C ALA A 281 12.92 2.01 3.20
N ALA A 282 13.76 1.13 3.75
CA ALA A 282 15.21 1.29 3.73
C ALA A 282 15.82 1.11 2.34
N PHE A 283 15.26 0.20 1.53
CA PHE A 283 15.86 -0.19 0.25
C PHE A 283 15.15 0.37 -0.99
N ALA A 284 14.04 1.08 -0.85
CA ALA A 284 13.35 1.70 -1.99
C ALA A 284 14.27 2.65 -2.77
N ILE A 285 14.95 3.58 -2.09
CA ILE A 285 15.88 4.52 -2.73
C ILE A 285 17.11 3.80 -3.31
N PRO A 286 17.85 2.95 -2.56
CA PRO A 286 18.95 2.17 -3.13
C PRO A 286 18.57 1.36 -4.37
N SER A 287 17.38 0.77 -4.40
CA SER A 287 16.90 0.00 -5.54
C SER A 287 16.73 0.85 -6.81
N GLY A 288 16.34 2.11 -6.66
CA GLY A 288 16.27 3.07 -7.76
C GLY A 288 17.65 3.35 -8.36
N TYR A 289 18.68 3.50 -7.53
CA TYR A 289 20.07 3.66 -8.01
C TYR A 289 20.59 2.40 -8.72
N VAL A 290 20.26 1.21 -8.20
CA VAL A 290 20.59 -0.06 -8.86
C VAL A 290 19.92 -0.12 -10.23
N ALA A 291 18.63 0.22 -10.30
CA ALA A 291 17.87 0.21 -11.54
C ALA A 291 18.40 1.22 -12.58
N HIS A 292 18.92 2.34 -12.12
CA HIS A 292 19.59 3.31 -13.02
C HIS A 292 20.85 2.72 -13.66
N LYS A 293 21.63 1.91 -12.92
CA LYS A 293 22.89 1.30 -13.40
C LYS A 293 22.69 0.08 -14.29
N ILE A 294 21.81 -0.84 -13.93
CA ILE A 294 21.66 -2.14 -14.60
C ILE A 294 20.36 -2.27 -15.42
N GLY A 295 19.50 -1.24 -15.39
CA GLY A 295 18.19 -1.22 -16.04
C GLY A 295 17.06 -1.65 -15.13
N ARG A 296 15.87 -1.06 -15.31
CA ARG A 296 14.67 -1.34 -14.48
C ARG A 296 14.16 -2.77 -14.68
N LYS A 297 14.11 -3.23 -15.93
CA LYS A 297 13.67 -4.61 -16.24
C LYS A 297 14.55 -5.65 -15.56
N ARG A 298 15.88 -5.48 -15.60
CA ARG A 298 16.83 -6.41 -14.96
C ARG A 298 16.65 -6.38 -13.45
N THR A 299 16.54 -5.20 -12.84
CA THR A 299 16.32 -5.03 -11.40
C THR A 299 15.04 -5.73 -10.95
N ILE A 300 13.91 -5.53 -11.64
CA ILE A 300 12.65 -6.19 -11.33
C ILE A 300 12.78 -7.71 -11.47
N ARG A 301 13.41 -8.22 -12.55
CA ARG A 301 13.58 -9.66 -12.75
C ARG A 301 14.47 -10.32 -11.70
N ILE A 302 15.58 -9.68 -11.32
CA ILE A 302 16.45 -10.18 -10.23
C ILE A 302 15.66 -10.23 -8.93
N SER A 303 14.88 -9.18 -8.65
CA SER A 303 14.07 -9.10 -7.44
C SER A 303 12.94 -10.12 -7.43
N LEU A 304 12.30 -10.41 -8.57
CA LEU A 304 11.26 -11.43 -8.67
C LEU A 304 11.82 -12.84 -8.38
N ILE A 305 13.00 -13.16 -8.93
CA ILE A 305 13.63 -14.46 -8.66
C ILE A 305 14.12 -14.54 -7.21
N GLY A 306 14.70 -13.44 -6.67
CA GLY A 306 15.13 -13.38 -5.28
C GLY A 306 13.96 -13.56 -4.30
N ALA A 307 12.84 -12.86 -4.52
CA ALA A 307 11.63 -12.99 -3.73
C ALA A 307 11.01 -14.40 -3.85
N ALA A 308 11.03 -15.01 -5.03
CA ALA A 308 10.54 -16.37 -5.23
C ALA A 308 11.40 -17.41 -4.50
N VAL A 309 12.72 -17.29 -4.56
CA VAL A 309 13.65 -18.17 -3.82
C VAL A 309 13.45 -17.98 -2.32
N ASP A 310 13.32 -16.75 -1.85
CA ASP A 310 13.12 -16.46 -0.43
C ASP A 310 11.77 -17.02 0.08
N THR A 311 10.67 -16.89 -0.68
CA THR A 311 9.39 -17.51 -0.31
C THR A 311 9.46 -19.05 -0.33
N LEU A 312 10.26 -19.65 -1.21
CA LEU A 312 10.54 -21.09 -1.16
C LEU A 312 11.36 -21.47 0.09
N LEU A 313 12.34 -20.65 0.49
CA LEU A 313 13.07 -20.86 1.76
C LEU A 313 12.12 -20.79 2.95
N ILE A 314 11.18 -19.84 2.96
CA ILE A 314 10.16 -19.76 4.01
C ILE A 314 9.25 -20.99 4.01
N PHE A 315 8.86 -21.53 2.85
CA PHE A 315 8.10 -22.79 2.77
C PHE A 315 8.83 -23.95 3.45
N PHE A 316 10.15 -24.07 3.25
CA PHE A 316 10.99 -25.10 3.88
C PHE A 316 11.52 -24.71 5.27
N HIS A 317 11.25 -23.50 5.74
CA HIS A 317 11.83 -22.95 6.97
C HIS A 317 11.59 -23.85 8.19
N GLY A 318 10.37 -24.33 8.41
CA GLY A 318 10.05 -25.20 9.54
C GLY A 318 10.96 -26.46 9.60
N PRO A 319 11.05 -27.30 8.53
CA PRO A 319 11.98 -28.42 8.48
C PRO A 319 13.46 -28.02 8.61
N LEU A 320 13.88 -26.89 8.01
CA LEU A 320 15.26 -26.42 8.04
C LEU A 320 15.70 -25.97 9.45
N THR A 321 14.77 -25.45 10.23
CA THR A 321 15.02 -24.98 11.61
C THR A 321 14.59 -25.98 12.67
N ALA A 322 14.09 -27.16 12.26
CA ALA A 322 13.76 -28.26 13.19
C ALA A 322 14.99 -28.65 14.00
N GLY A 323 14.89 -28.55 15.33
CA GLY A 323 16.02 -28.79 16.26
C GLY A 323 16.88 -27.57 16.60
N LEU A 324 16.65 -26.42 15.94
CA LEU A 324 17.19 -25.14 16.40
C LEU A 324 16.29 -24.55 17.50
N GLY A 325 16.88 -23.76 18.41
CA GLY A 325 16.08 -23.12 19.46
C GLY A 325 14.97 -22.21 18.88
N HIS A 326 13.85 -22.09 19.61
CA HIS A 326 12.68 -21.30 19.20
C HIS A 326 13.04 -19.88 18.70
N ASN A 327 13.90 -19.18 19.44
CA ASN A 327 14.33 -17.82 19.06
C ASN A 327 15.10 -17.80 17.74
N VAL A 328 15.95 -18.80 17.48
CA VAL A 328 16.72 -18.89 16.23
C VAL A 328 15.76 -19.10 15.06
N SER A 329 14.78 -19.97 15.21
CA SER A 329 13.75 -20.20 14.21
C SER A 329 12.93 -18.92 13.94
N LEU A 330 12.49 -18.23 14.97
CA LEU A 330 11.74 -16.98 14.83
C LEU A 330 12.55 -15.86 14.14
N TYR A 331 13.77 -15.62 14.63
CA TYR A 331 14.59 -14.54 14.06
C TYR A 331 15.04 -14.83 12.62
N SER A 332 15.32 -16.10 12.28
CA SER A 332 15.61 -16.47 10.89
C SER A 332 14.39 -16.32 9.96
N PHE A 333 13.18 -16.61 10.45
CA PHE A 333 11.95 -16.32 9.73
C PHE A 333 11.77 -14.81 9.48
N TRP A 334 11.97 -13.96 10.49
CA TRP A 334 11.92 -12.51 10.34
C TRP A 334 13.02 -11.99 9.42
N ALA A 335 14.20 -12.59 9.42
CA ALA A 335 15.26 -12.25 8.46
C ALA A 335 14.84 -12.58 7.02
N CYS A 336 14.18 -13.70 6.77
CA CYS A 336 13.59 -13.99 5.46
C CYS A 336 12.56 -12.93 5.06
N LEU A 337 11.62 -12.58 5.95
CA LEU A 337 10.64 -11.53 5.66
C LEU A 337 11.31 -10.17 5.36
N PHE A 338 12.40 -9.85 6.04
CA PHE A 338 13.18 -8.64 5.76
C PHE A 338 13.81 -8.72 4.36
N VAL A 339 14.42 -9.85 3.99
CA VAL A 339 14.99 -10.08 2.65
C VAL A 339 13.91 -10.01 1.58
N PHE A 340 12.74 -10.62 1.82
CA PHE A 340 11.58 -10.47 0.95
C PHE A 340 11.20 -9.00 0.75
N GLY A 341 11.20 -8.21 1.82
CA GLY A 341 10.91 -6.78 1.78
C GLY A 341 11.86 -5.97 0.91
N ILE A 342 13.17 -6.31 0.87
CA ILE A 342 14.16 -5.72 -0.03
C ILE A 342 13.75 -5.95 -1.49
N PHE A 343 13.47 -7.20 -1.85
CA PHE A 343 13.08 -7.55 -3.21
C PHE A 343 11.73 -6.94 -3.58
N TRP A 344 10.76 -6.99 -2.68
CA TRP A 344 9.43 -6.38 -2.88
C TRP A 344 9.53 -4.88 -3.12
N GLY A 345 10.30 -4.17 -2.28
CA GLY A 345 10.57 -2.74 -2.44
C GLY A 345 11.19 -2.42 -3.80
N SER A 346 12.13 -3.24 -4.25
CA SER A 346 12.77 -3.07 -5.55
C SER A 346 11.80 -3.28 -6.71
N ILE A 347 10.88 -4.24 -6.63
CA ILE A 347 9.86 -4.46 -7.65
C ILE A 347 8.92 -3.24 -7.73
N ILE A 348 8.36 -2.81 -6.60
CA ILE A 348 7.36 -1.74 -6.57
C ILE A 348 7.96 -0.40 -6.99
N THR A 349 9.13 -0.03 -6.46
CA THR A 349 9.79 1.24 -6.78
C THR A 349 10.06 1.38 -8.28
N ASN A 350 10.39 0.30 -8.97
CA ASN A 350 10.79 0.35 -10.37
C ASN A 350 9.67 0.04 -11.37
N SER A 351 8.57 -0.59 -10.93
CA SER A 351 7.48 -1.01 -11.81
C SER A 351 6.67 0.15 -12.38
N PHE A 352 6.33 1.13 -11.56
CA PHE A 352 5.57 2.30 -11.97
C PHE A 352 6.33 3.16 -13.01
N PRO A 353 7.59 3.57 -12.75
CA PRO A 353 8.38 4.32 -13.72
C PRO A 353 8.61 3.56 -15.03
N MET A 354 8.77 2.23 -14.96
CA MET A 354 8.93 1.40 -16.15
C MET A 354 7.67 1.42 -17.03
N LEU A 355 6.48 1.37 -16.43
CA LEU A 355 5.22 1.45 -17.17
C LEU A 355 5.00 2.84 -17.77
N TRP A 356 5.34 3.91 -17.03
CA TRP A 356 5.21 5.29 -17.53
C TRP A 356 6.12 5.59 -18.72
N GLN A 357 7.28 4.98 -18.80
CA GLN A 357 8.17 5.15 -19.96
C GLN A 357 7.62 4.56 -21.26
N MET A 358 6.64 3.66 -21.18
CA MET A 358 5.91 3.17 -22.34
C MET A 358 4.72 4.05 -22.72
N ALA A 359 4.39 5.05 -21.90
CA ALA A 359 3.31 5.97 -22.13
C ALA A 359 3.79 7.19 -22.88
N THR A 360 2.94 7.74 -23.77
CA THR A 360 3.12 9.10 -24.31
C THR A 360 2.58 10.11 -23.30
N TYR A 361 2.99 11.37 -23.41
CA TYR A 361 2.52 12.45 -22.53
C TYR A 361 0.99 12.53 -22.44
N THR A 362 0.27 12.18 -23.52
CA THR A 362 -1.19 12.24 -23.61
C THR A 362 -1.90 11.05 -22.96
N ASN A 363 -1.22 9.92 -22.71
CA ASN A 363 -1.85 8.70 -22.19
C ASN A 363 -1.27 8.16 -20.89
N VAL A 364 -0.39 8.91 -20.20
CA VAL A 364 0.16 8.53 -18.87
C VAL A 364 -0.94 8.20 -17.87
N GLY A 365 -2.04 8.97 -17.87
CA GLY A 365 -3.19 8.72 -16.99
C GLY A 365 -3.87 7.38 -17.26
N VAL A 366 -3.91 6.93 -18.51
CA VAL A 366 -4.44 5.61 -18.92
C VAL A 366 -3.59 4.50 -18.30
N TYR A 367 -2.27 4.57 -18.45
CA TYR A 367 -1.34 3.56 -17.91
C TYR A 367 -1.37 3.53 -16.38
N THR A 368 -1.46 4.69 -15.73
CA THR A 368 -1.64 4.81 -14.28
C THR A 368 -2.93 4.13 -13.82
N GLY A 369 -4.04 4.39 -14.50
CA GLY A 369 -5.33 3.77 -14.20
C GLY A 369 -5.30 2.24 -14.35
N LEU A 370 -4.63 1.74 -15.39
CA LEU A 370 -4.46 0.30 -15.62
C LEU A 370 -3.55 -0.34 -14.55
N TYR A 371 -2.48 0.33 -14.13
CA TYR A 371 -1.64 -0.14 -13.02
C TYR A 371 -2.49 -0.41 -11.77
N TYR A 372 -3.28 0.58 -11.35
CA TYR A 372 -4.15 0.43 -10.18
C TYR A 372 -5.24 -0.61 -10.39
N PHE A 373 -5.82 -0.69 -11.58
CA PHE A 373 -6.84 -1.69 -11.87
C PHE A 373 -6.31 -3.12 -11.72
N PHE A 374 -5.15 -3.43 -12.31
CA PHE A 374 -4.55 -4.77 -12.24
C PHE A 374 -4.06 -5.10 -10.82
N SER A 375 -3.44 -4.15 -10.11
CA SER A 375 -2.99 -4.35 -8.72
C SER A 375 -4.16 -4.56 -7.76
N GLN A 376 -5.23 -3.77 -7.89
CA GLN A 376 -6.43 -3.93 -7.06
C GLN A 376 -7.21 -5.19 -7.39
N THR A 377 -7.27 -5.58 -8.67
CA THR A 377 -7.89 -6.87 -9.05
C THR A 377 -7.14 -8.03 -8.41
N ALA A 378 -5.80 -8.00 -8.41
CA ALA A 378 -5.01 -9.01 -7.70
C ALA A 378 -5.29 -9.00 -6.19
N ALA A 379 -5.37 -7.81 -5.57
CA ALA A 379 -5.67 -7.67 -4.15
C ALA A 379 -7.09 -8.13 -3.75
N ILE A 380 -8.04 -8.10 -4.69
CA ILE A 380 -9.39 -8.65 -4.48
C ILE A 380 -9.39 -10.18 -4.62
N VAL A 381 -8.67 -10.71 -5.60
CA VAL A 381 -8.72 -12.14 -5.95
C VAL A 381 -7.82 -12.98 -5.05
N ALA A 382 -6.66 -12.45 -4.64
CA ALA A 382 -5.62 -13.22 -3.95
C ALA A 382 -6.02 -13.71 -2.55
N PRO A 383 -6.59 -12.90 -1.62
CA PRO A 383 -6.86 -13.35 -0.26
C PRO A 383 -7.87 -14.51 -0.18
N PRO A 384 -8.99 -14.54 -0.94
CA PRO A 384 -9.88 -15.70 -0.93
C PRO A 384 -9.23 -16.99 -1.43
N ILE A 385 -8.40 -16.89 -2.49
CA ILE A 385 -7.66 -18.04 -3.04
C ILE A 385 -6.64 -18.53 -2.01
N ALA A 386 -5.88 -17.64 -1.40
CA ALA A 386 -4.92 -17.94 -0.36
C ALA A 386 -5.60 -18.61 0.85
N GLY A 387 -6.73 -18.07 1.30
CA GLY A 387 -7.54 -18.68 2.36
C GLY A 387 -8.04 -20.08 2.00
N ALA A 388 -8.48 -20.30 0.77
CA ALA A 388 -8.89 -21.64 0.30
C ALA A 388 -7.72 -22.65 0.27
N ILE A 389 -6.51 -22.21 -0.07
CA ILE A 389 -5.30 -23.04 0.02
C ILE A 389 -5.02 -23.39 1.49
N ILE A 390 -5.13 -22.43 2.39
CA ILE A 390 -4.94 -22.67 3.83
C ILE A 390 -5.99 -23.65 4.36
N ASP A 391 -7.24 -23.50 3.98
CA ASP A 391 -8.33 -24.39 4.40
C ASP A 391 -8.10 -25.83 3.93
N ALA A 392 -7.49 -26.03 2.75
CA ALA A 392 -7.23 -27.34 2.16
C ALA A 392 -5.95 -28.02 2.68
N SER A 393 -4.90 -27.25 3.01
CA SER A 393 -3.56 -27.80 3.20
C SER A 393 -2.70 -27.08 4.25
N GLY A 394 -3.31 -26.17 5.04
CA GLY A 394 -2.62 -25.37 6.06
C GLY A 394 -1.86 -24.17 5.50
N TYR A 395 -1.18 -23.46 6.39
CA TYR A 395 -0.56 -22.16 6.05
C TYR A 395 0.68 -22.29 5.15
N ARG A 396 1.48 -23.36 5.28
CA ARG A 396 2.77 -23.45 4.57
C ARG A 396 2.67 -23.38 3.05
N PRO A 397 1.72 -24.05 2.35
CA PRO A 397 1.56 -23.97 0.90
C PRO A 397 1.26 -22.56 0.37
N LEU A 398 0.87 -21.63 1.22
CA LEU A 398 0.71 -20.22 0.89
C LEU A 398 2.00 -19.61 0.31
N PHE A 399 3.15 -19.93 0.91
CA PHE A 399 4.45 -19.46 0.43
C PHE A 399 4.82 -20.09 -0.91
N LEU A 400 4.39 -21.32 -1.17
CA LEU A 400 4.57 -21.96 -2.48
C LEU A 400 3.71 -21.29 -3.57
N MET A 401 2.47 -20.93 -3.24
CA MET A 401 1.61 -20.13 -4.14
C MET A 401 2.27 -18.79 -4.49
N ALA A 402 2.79 -18.07 -3.50
CA ALA A 402 3.46 -16.80 -3.72
C ALA A 402 4.72 -16.98 -4.59
N ALA A 403 5.55 -17.97 -4.32
CA ALA A 403 6.71 -18.31 -5.12
C ALA A 403 6.33 -18.61 -6.58
N ALA A 404 5.29 -19.40 -6.80
CA ALA A 404 4.78 -19.71 -8.14
C ALA A 404 4.32 -18.46 -8.90
N CYS A 405 3.59 -17.56 -8.23
CA CYS A 405 3.15 -16.28 -8.80
C CYS A 405 4.35 -15.37 -9.16
N LEU A 406 5.35 -15.27 -8.28
CA LEU A 406 6.55 -14.49 -8.52
C LEU A 406 7.41 -15.06 -9.65
N LEU A 407 7.55 -16.38 -9.73
CA LEU A 407 8.23 -17.06 -10.85
C LEU A 407 7.47 -16.84 -12.16
N ALA A 408 6.15 -16.98 -12.15
CA ALA A 408 5.33 -16.70 -13.34
C ALA A 408 5.53 -15.25 -13.80
N ALA A 409 5.53 -14.29 -12.88
CA ALA A 409 5.81 -12.88 -13.16
C ALA A 409 7.24 -12.69 -13.75
N PHE A 410 8.24 -13.40 -13.25
CA PHE A 410 9.61 -13.38 -13.79
C PHE A 410 9.66 -13.80 -15.26
N PHE A 411 8.96 -14.88 -15.63
CA PHE A 411 8.90 -15.33 -17.03
C PHE A 411 8.16 -14.32 -17.91
N VAL A 412 7.02 -13.82 -17.45
CA VAL A 412 6.25 -12.80 -18.18
C VAL A 412 7.08 -11.54 -18.39
N MET A 413 7.80 -11.07 -17.36
CA MET A 413 8.73 -9.93 -17.48
C MET A 413 9.85 -10.19 -18.50
N GLY A 414 10.20 -11.43 -18.77
CA GLY A 414 11.15 -11.80 -19.82
C GLY A 414 10.70 -11.35 -21.22
N ILE A 415 9.40 -11.41 -21.48
CA ILE A 415 8.77 -11.07 -22.78
C ILE A 415 8.74 -9.55 -23.03
N VAL A 416 8.74 -8.74 -21.98
CA VAL A 416 8.69 -7.27 -22.08
C VAL A 416 9.93 -6.72 -22.80
N LYS A 417 9.76 -5.89 -23.82
CA LYS A 417 10.85 -5.32 -24.61
C LYS A 417 11.08 -3.82 -24.38
N GLY A 418 10.07 -3.06 -23.93
CA GLY A 418 10.13 -1.62 -23.69
C GLY A 418 10.23 -1.25 -22.21
N GLY A 419 10.20 0.06 -21.91
CA GLY A 419 10.14 0.63 -20.55
C GLY A 419 11.50 0.94 -19.90
N GLU A 420 12.59 0.80 -20.65
CA GLU A 420 13.91 1.32 -20.25
C GLU A 420 14.10 2.75 -20.78
N PRO A 421 14.83 3.63 -20.05
CA PRO A 421 15.22 4.93 -20.58
C PRO A 421 16.05 4.76 -21.87
N ASP A 422 15.77 5.56 -22.88
CA ASP A 422 16.61 5.56 -24.11
C ASP A 422 18.03 5.96 -23.73
N SER A 423 18.97 5.09 -23.94
CA SER A 423 20.42 5.34 -23.74
C SER A 423 20.97 6.46 -24.65
N ALA A 424 20.21 6.86 -25.66
CA ALA A 424 20.57 7.95 -26.55
C ALA A 424 20.36 9.36 -25.96
N ALA A 425 19.51 9.52 -24.93
CA ALA A 425 19.32 10.83 -24.28
C ALA A 425 20.48 11.20 -23.32
N SER A 426 21.22 10.22 -22.80
CA SER A 426 22.34 10.47 -21.89
C SER A 426 23.64 10.84 -22.63
N SER A 427 23.73 10.64 -23.94
CA SER A 427 24.91 10.99 -24.74
C SER A 427 24.87 12.41 -25.34
N LEU A 428 23.71 13.07 -25.28
CA LEU A 428 23.59 14.47 -25.76
C LEU A 428 23.93 15.50 -24.68
N ASP A 429 23.86 15.14 -23.38
CA ASP A 429 24.24 16.05 -22.29
C ASP A 429 25.78 16.11 -22.04
N THR A 430 26.56 15.13 -22.56
CA THR A 430 28.02 15.11 -22.38
C THR A 430 28.77 15.76 -23.52
N THR A 431 28.10 16.13 -24.63
CA THR A 431 28.75 16.75 -25.79
C THR A 431 28.57 18.27 -25.87
N THR A 432 27.86 18.90 -24.95
CA THR A 432 27.66 20.36 -24.87
C THR A 432 28.55 21.06 -23.85
N GLU A 433 29.36 20.36 -23.07
CA GLU A 433 30.30 20.97 -22.11
C GLU A 433 31.77 20.99 -22.58
N GLU A 434 32.12 20.49 -23.78
CA GLU A 434 33.47 20.54 -24.32
C GLU A 434 33.63 21.50 -25.49
N GLY A 435 32.77 22.47 -25.66
CA GLY A 435 32.84 23.41 -26.80
C GLY A 435 32.42 24.84 -26.48
N GLU A 436 32.99 25.49 -25.43
CA GLU A 436 33.14 26.95 -25.33
C GLU A 436 34.29 27.31 -24.39
#